data_3f6c6264dd840b2acc32e52cdd07c240
#
_entry.id   3f6c6264dd840b2acc32e52cdd07c240
#
_cell.length_a   1.000
_cell.length_b   1.000
_cell.length_c   1.000
_cell.angle_alpha   90.00
_cell.angle_beta   90.00
_cell.angle_gamma   90.00
#
_symmetry.space_group_name_H-M   'P 1'
#
loop_
_entity.id
_entity.type
_entity.pdbx_description
1 polymer ?
#
loop_
_entity_poly.entity_id
_entity_poly.type
_entity_poly.pdbx_seq_one_letter_code
_entity_poly.pdbx_strand_id
1 'polypeptide(L)'
;IIEGIIPGLPSFASFIERFFVNSIGLPFGSGIILFIILFISSLIYLIRYSELKEKVILNTSLLSLTFILIGYSSYSLVLIRSSYNPPIDENNPENILNFISYLKREQYGYRPLFKGQYFDANVTDQVENGITYKKGKERYEIKEKKFKYVYDPKRTTIFPRMYSNQPNHIQRYREITNLNKNQNPTFSDNIEFFFKYQIGHMYLRYFLWNFSGRESDIQDAQWLGIANAF
;
A
#
# COMPACT_ATOMS: atom_id res chain seq x y z
N ILE A 1 3.76 -5.72 6.36
CA ILE A 1 4.51 -4.51 6.77
C ILE A 1 4.05 -3.33 5.90
N ILE A 2 4.23 -3.38 4.58
CA ILE A 2 3.96 -2.26 3.65
C ILE A 2 2.50 -1.80 3.69
N GLU A 3 1.54 -2.71 3.70
CA GLU A 3 0.10 -2.38 3.67
C GLU A 3 -0.48 -2.08 5.07
N GLY A 4 0.18 -2.49 6.14
CA GLY A 4 -0.33 -2.37 7.50
C GLY A 4 0.49 -1.43 8.39
N ILE A 5 1.73 -1.78 8.69
CA ILE A 5 2.54 -1.06 9.69
C ILE A 5 2.95 0.32 9.19
N ILE A 6 3.44 0.42 7.94
CA ILE A 6 3.95 1.68 7.38
C ILE A 6 2.86 2.76 7.33
N PRO A 7 1.67 2.52 6.72
CA PRO A 7 0.61 3.51 6.75
C PRO A 7 -0.17 3.52 8.07
N GLY A 8 -0.06 2.49 8.91
CA GLY A 8 -0.78 2.36 10.18
C GLY A 8 -0.33 3.38 11.21
N LEU A 9 0.98 3.55 11.40
CA LEU A 9 1.52 4.55 12.34
C LEU A 9 1.11 5.98 11.99
N PRO A 10 1.29 6.49 10.75
CA PRO A 10 0.79 7.80 10.36
C PRO A 10 -0.74 7.92 10.47
N SER A 11 -1.50 6.86 10.17
CA SER A 11 -2.96 6.88 10.30
C SER A 11 -3.39 7.04 11.76
N PHE A 12 -2.72 6.38 12.70
CA PHE A 12 -2.98 6.53 14.13
C PHE A 12 -2.55 7.92 14.63
N ALA A 13 -1.39 8.40 14.20
CA ALA A 13 -0.95 9.77 14.48
C ALA A 13 -1.97 10.81 13.98
N SER A 14 -2.52 10.63 12.78
CA SER A 14 -3.56 11.47 12.21
C SER A 14 -4.88 11.43 13.01
N PHE A 15 -5.23 10.29 13.58
CA PHE A 15 -6.39 10.17 14.45
C PHE A 15 -6.20 11.01 15.74
N ILE A 16 -5.03 10.89 16.39
CA ILE A 16 -4.67 11.68 17.56
C ILE A 16 -4.64 13.16 17.21
N GLU A 17 -4.01 13.53 16.11
CA GLU A 17 -3.95 14.91 15.62
C GLU A 17 -5.34 15.54 15.48
N ARG A 18 -6.24 14.84 14.80
CA ARG A 18 -7.63 15.33 14.61
C ARG A 18 -8.38 15.47 15.94
N PHE A 19 -8.15 14.56 16.88
CA PHE A 19 -8.76 14.68 18.22
C PHE A 19 -8.25 15.94 18.95
N PHE A 20 -6.93 16.18 18.95
CA PHE A 20 -6.36 17.35 19.60
C PHE A 20 -6.79 18.67 18.95
N VAL A 21 -6.78 18.74 17.63
CA VAL A 21 -7.15 19.95 16.91
C VAL A 21 -8.66 20.20 16.94
N ASN A 22 -9.48 19.17 16.65
CA ASN A 22 -10.92 19.37 16.48
C ASN A 22 -11.69 19.38 17.80
N SER A 23 -11.24 18.62 18.83
CA SER A 23 -11.97 18.48 20.09
C SER A 23 -11.39 19.36 21.20
N ILE A 24 -10.09 19.56 21.22
CA ILE A 24 -9.40 20.35 22.27
C ILE A 24 -9.11 21.78 21.77
N GLY A 25 -9.04 22.00 20.46
CA GLY A 25 -8.75 23.30 19.86
C GLY A 25 -7.27 23.67 19.84
N LEU A 26 -6.36 22.70 19.89
CA LEU A 26 -4.94 22.94 19.83
C LEU A 26 -4.46 23.22 18.39
N PRO A 27 -3.33 23.91 18.21
CA PRO A 27 -2.77 24.19 16.89
C PRO A 27 -2.47 22.91 16.09
N PHE A 28 -2.52 23.01 14.76
CA PHE A 28 -2.09 21.92 13.87
C PHE A 28 -0.67 21.43 14.19
N GLY A 29 -0.48 20.13 14.21
CA GLY A 29 0.78 19.46 14.52
C GLY A 29 0.95 19.06 15.99
N SER A 30 0.14 19.62 16.91
CA SER A 30 0.25 19.34 18.35
C SER A 30 0.05 17.86 18.69
N GLY A 31 -0.94 17.22 18.13
CA GLY A 31 -1.24 15.80 18.33
C GLY A 31 -0.16 14.89 17.73
N ILE A 32 0.40 15.25 16.58
CA ILE A 32 1.50 14.50 15.95
C ILE A 32 2.74 14.57 16.82
N ILE A 33 3.12 15.77 17.29
CA ILE A 33 4.29 15.97 18.15
C ILE A 33 4.14 15.16 19.45
N LEU A 34 2.97 15.25 20.09
CA LEU A 34 2.70 14.48 21.31
C LEU A 34 2.80 12.97 21.04
N PHE A 35 2.20 12.50 19.95
CA PHE A 35 2.28 11.08 19.56
C PHE A 35 3.72 10.63 19.38
N ILE A 36 4.56 11.39 18.68
CA ILE A 36 5.98 11.07 18.44
C ILE A 36 6.74 11.00 19.78
N ILE A 37 6.54 11.97 20.67
CA ILE A 37 7.20 12.00 21.98
C ILE A 37 6.79 10.77 22.79
N LEU A 38 5.51 10.47 22.90
CA LEU A 38 5.01 9.32 23.66
C LEU A 38 5.48 8.00 23.05
N PHE A 39 5.48 7.89 21.72
CA PHE A 39 5.92 6.69 21.03
C PHE A 39 7.41 6.41 21.24
N ILE A 40 8.27 7.41 21.06
CA ILE A 40 9.72 7.29 21.29
C ILE A 40 10.01 6.99 22.78
N SER A 41 9.36 7.71 23.70
CA SER A 41 9.51 7.47 25.14
C SER A 41 9.09 6.05 25.53
N SER A 42 8.00 5.54 24.95
CA SER A 42 7.54 4.17 25.16
C SER A 42 8.55 3.13 24.65
N LEU A 43 9.11 3.35 23.46
CA LEU A 43 10.16 2.46 22.92
C LEU A 43 11.40 2.44 23.81
N ILE A 44 11.90 3.59 24.23
CA ILE A 44 13.06 3.70 25.13
C ILE A 44 12.77 2.99 26.44
N TYR A 45 11.59 3.22 27.02
CA TYR A 45 11.18 2.58 28.27
C TYR A 45 11.12 1.06 28.12
N LEU A 46 10.50 0.54 27.06
CA LEU A 46 10.36 -0.90 26.81
C LEU A 46 11.71 -1.58 26.58
N ILE A 47 12.63 -0.93 25.85
CA ILE A 47 13.99 -1.43 25.64
C ILE A 47 14.72 -1.53 26.98
N ARG A 48 14.70 -0.47 27.79
CA ARG A 48 15.32 -0.46 29.14
C ARG A 48 14.69 -1.49 30.07
N TYR A 49 13.35 -1.62 30.04
CA TYR A 49 12.64 -2.62 30.83
C TYR A 49 13.04 -4.05 30.44
N SER A 50 13.13 -4.34 29.13
CA SER A 50 13.52 -5.66 28.66
C SER A 50 14.98 -6.02 28.98
N GLU A 51 15.87 -5.04 28.96
CA GLU A 51 17.27 -5.16 29.36
C GLU A 51 17.38 -5.47 30.86
N LEU A 52 16.75 -4.64 31.71
CA LEU A 52 16.78 -4.82 33.18
C LEU A 52 16.13 -6.12 33.67
N LYS A 53 15.17 -6.64 32.92
CA LYS A 53 14.49 -7.91 33.20
C LYS A 53 15.09 -9.12 32.47
N GLU A 54 16.22 -8.95 31.82
CA GLU A 54 16.95 -9.98 31.09
C GLU A 54 16.08 -10.74 30.04
N LYS A 55 15.08 -10.04 29.48
CA LYS A 55 14.17 -10.61 28.46
C LYS A 55 14.78 -10.50 27.08
N VAL A 56 15.74 -11.38 26.77
CA VAL A 56 16.54 -11.33 25.53
C VAL A 56 15.69 -11.27 24.26
N ILE A 57 14.69 -12.14 24.11
CA ILE A 57 13.84 -12.17 22.91
C ILE A 57 13.09 -10.84 22.73
N LEU A 58 12.53 -10.31 23.83
CA LEU A 58 11.79 -9.03 23.78
C LEU A 58 12.74 -7.88 23.43
N ASN A 59 13.92 -7.84 24.04
CA ASN A 59 14.93 -6.80 23.77
C ASN A 59 15.38 -6.81 22.30
N THR A 60 15.75 -7.99 21.79
CA THR A 60 16.14 -8.15 20.38
C THR A 60 15.03 -7.75 19.42
N SER A 61 13.79 -8.11 19.72
CA SER A 61 12.62 -7.74 18.90
C SER A 61 12.39 -6.22 18.89
N LEU A 62 12.48 -5.56 20.04
CA LEU A 62 12.32 -4.11 20.17
C LEU A 62 13.44 -3.35 19.47
N LEU A 63 14.69 -3.80 19.59
CA LEU A 63 15.83 -3.22 18.87
C LEU A 63 15.67 -3.39 17.36
N SER A 64 15.28 -4.58 16.90
CA SER A 64 15.01 -4.83 15.48
C SER A 64 13.90 -3.93 14.94
N LEU A 65 12.80 -3.80 15.70
CA LEU A 65 11.72 -2.87 15.36
C LEU A 65 12.23 -1.43 15.28
N THR A 66 13.05 -1.00 16.23
CA THR A 66 13.62 0.36 16.27
C THR A 66 14.47 0.64 15.04
N PHE A 67 15.35 -0.28 14.64
CA PHE A 67 16.15 -0.12 13.41
C PHE A 67 15.30 -0.08 12.14
N ILE A 68 14.24 -0.89 12.08
CA ILE A 68 13.27 -0.83 10.98
C ILE A 68 12.61 0.55 10.93
N LEU A 69 12.17 1.09 12.08
CA LEU A 69 11.53 2.40 12.15
C LEU A 69 12.51 3.54 11.80
N ILE A 70 13.77 3.45 12.17
CA ILE A 70 14.80 4.40 11.73
C ILE A 70 14.95 4.35 10.21
N GLY A 71 15.01 3.16 9.60
CA GLY A 71 15.04 3.04 8.15
C GLY A 71 13.80 3.68 7.49
N TYR A 72 12.62 3.43 8.04
CA TYR A 72 11.37 4.03 7.54
C TYR A 72 11.23 5.53 7.81
N SER A 73 11.97 6.09 8.76
CA SER A 73 11.96 7.54 8.98
C SER A 73 12.42 8.34 7.75
N SER A 74 13.13 7.71 6.81
CA SER A 74 13.48 8.29 5.52
C SER A 74 12.25 8.74 4.70
N TYR A 75 11.09 8.13 4.89
CA TYR A 75 9.84 8.61 4.28
C TYR A 75 9.43 10.01 4.74
N SER A 76 9.92 10.50 5.89
CA SER A 76 9.70 11.87 6.31
C SER A 76 10.34 12.90 5.36
N LEU A 77 11.37 12.50 4.60
CA LEU A 77 11.96 13.34 3.56
C LEU A 77 10.95 13.68 2.46
N VAL A 78 9.98 12.80 2.19
CA VAL A 78 8.90 13.05 1.23
C VAL A 78 8.03 14.22 1.69
N LEU A 79 7.65 14.25 2.99
CA LEU A 79 6.93 15.37 3.60
C LEU A 79 7.70 16.69 3.49
N ILE A 80 8.98 16.66 3.86
CA ILE A 80 9.85 17.85 3.82
C ILE A 80 9.99 18.34 2.37
N ARG A 81 10.25 17.43 1.42
CA ARG A 81 10.41 17.80 0.02
C ARG A 81 9.12 18.35 -0.60
N SER A 82 7.98 17.74 -0.29
CA SER A 82 6.67 18.20 -0.77
C SER A 82 6.36 19.61 -0.30
N SER A 83 6.75 20.01 0.92
CA SER A 83 6.52 21.36 1.44
C SER A 83 7.24 22.48 0.67
N TYR A 84 8.21 22.13 -0.19
CA TYR A 84 8.89 23.06 -1.11
C TYR A 84 8.25 23.13 -2.50
N ASN A 85 7.09 22.49 -2.71
CA ASN A 85 6.34 22.49 -3.99
C ASN A 85 7.21 22.15 -5.20
N PRO A 86 7.85 20.98 -5.27
CA PRO A 86 8.65 20.58 -6.42
C PRO A 86 7.78 20.42 -7.68
N PRO A 87 8.35 20.49 -8.90
CA PRO A 87 7.60 20.36 -10.15
C PRO A 87 6.80 19.05 -10.27
N ILE A 88 7.26 17.96 -9.62
CA ILE A 88 6.56 16.68 -9.53
C ILE A 88 6.31 16.41 -8.05
N ASP A 89 5.05 16.54 -7.64
CA ASP A 89 4.61 16.35 -6.26
C ASP A 89 3.34 15.46 -6.22
N GLU A 90 3.53 14.16 -6.35
CA GLU A 90 2.43 13.20 -6.36
C GLU A 90 1.68 13.19 -5.02
N ASN A 91 0.36 13.40 -5.08
CA ASN A 91 -0.55 13.53 -3.93
C ASN A 91 -0.27 14.70 -3.00
N ASN A 92 0.65 15.58 -3.31
CA ASN A 92 1.04 16.70 -2.45
C ASN A 92 1.11 16.32 -0.96
N PRO A 93 2.06 15.43 -0.55
CA PRO A 93 2.13 14.88 0.81
C PRO A 93 2.71 15.84 1.85
N GLU A 94 2.45 17.15 1.73
CA GLU A 94 2.90 18.19 2.67
C GLU A 94 2.24 18.13 4.07
N ASN A 95 1.13 17.39 4.19
CA ASN A 95 0.44 17.20 5.45
C ASN A 95 0.18 15.70 5.73
N ILE A 96 -0.10 15.37 6.99
CA ILE A 96 -0.25 13.97 7.43
C ILE A 96 -1.36 13.21 6.67
N LEU A 97 -2.43 13.88 6.26
CA LEU A 97 -3.55 13.24 5.56
C LEU A 97 -3.15 12.84 4.14
N ASN A 98 -2.54 13.75 3.40
CA ASN A 98 -2.04 13.49 2.05
C ASN A 98 -0.88 12.50 2.07
N PHE A 99 -0.02 12.58 3.09
CA PHE A 99 1.05 11.62 3.28
C PHE A 99 0.54 10.19 3.49
N ILE A 100 -0.56 10.01 4.23
CA ILE A 100 -1.21 8.69 4.37
C ILE A 100 -1.72 8.20 3.01
N SER A 101 -2.35 9.06 2.21
CA SER A 101 -2.82 8.70 0.86
C SER A 101 -1.66 8.31 -0.06
N TYR A 102 -0.54 9.02 0.03
CA TYR A 102 0.70 8.69 -0.66
C TYR A 102 1.23 7.30 -0.24
N LEU A 103 1.35 7.04 1.08
CA LEU A 103 1.83 5.75 1.59
C LEU A 103 0.90 4.59 1.23
N LYS A 104 -0.41 4.81 1.24
CA LYS A 104 -1.42 3.83 0.83
C LYS A 104 -1.54 3.68 -0.68
N ARG A 105 -0.82 4.51 -1.45
CA ARG A 105 -0.85 4.48 -2.92
C ARG A 105 -2.26 4.59 -3.48
N GLU A 106 -3.10 5.44 -2.86
CA GLU A 106 -4.53 5.55 -3.18
C GLU A 106 -4.79 5.99 -4.64
N GLN A 107 -3.85 6.72 -5.25
CA GLN A 107 -3.94 7.12 -6.66
C GLN A 107 -3.96 5.95 -7.66
N TYR A 108 -3.45 4.78 -7.26
CA TYR A 108 -3.43 3.60 -8.13
C TYR A 108 -4.69 2.74 -8.02
N GLY A 109 -5.69 3.23 -7.28
CA GLY A 109 -6.97 2.54 -7.08
C GLY A 109 -6.90 1.36 -6.11
N TYR A 110 -8.06 0.72 -5.95
CA TYR A 110 -8.21 -0.40 -5.02
C TYR A 110 -7.62 -1.69 -5.60
N ARG A 111 -6.77 -2.35 -4.81
CA ARG A 111 -6.14 -3.64 -5.13
C ARG A 111 -6.43 -4.63 -4.01
N PRO A 112 -7.34 -5.58 -4.20
CA PRO A 112 -7.63 -6.58 -3.19
C PRO A 112 -6.45 -7.55 -3.03
N LEU A 113 -5.97 -7.77 -1.79
CA LEU A 113 -4.84 -8.65 -1.51
C LEU A 113 -5.28 -10.04 -1.09
N PHE A 114 -6.17 -10.14 -0.09
CA PHE A 114 -6.56 -11.40 0.54
C PHE A 114 -7.89 -11.93 0.02
N LYS A 115 -8.88 -11.06 -0.12
CA LYS A 115 -10.20 -11.40 -0.63
C LYS A 115 -10.71 -10.28 -1.54
N GLY A 116 -11.24 -10.64 -2.70
CA GLY A 116 -11.77 -9.69 -3.65
C GLY A 116 -12.50 -10.36 -4.80
N GLN A 117 -12.99 -9.54 -5.70
CA GLN A 117 -13.78 -9.95 -6.85
C GLN A 117 -12.92 -10.52 -7.99
N TYR A 118 -13.54 -11.30 -8.86
CA TYR A 118 -13.05 -11.53 -10.21
C TYR A 118 -13.42 -10.36 -11.14
N PHE A 119 -12.79 -10.27 -12.31
CA PHE A 119 -13.01 -9.20 -13.27
C PHE A 119 -14.44 -9.15 -13.85
N ASP A 120 -15.17 -10.25 -13.77
CA ASP A 120 -16.55 -10.41 -14.26
C ASP A 120 -17.61 -10.28 -13.14
N ALA A 121 -17.20 -9.92 -11.94
CA ALA A 121 -18.12 -9.79 -10.83
C ALA A 121 -18.96 -8.52 -10.91
N ASN A 122 -20.28 -8.66 -10.76
CA ASN A 122 -21.18 -7.52 -10.68
C ASN A 122 -21.12 -6.87 -9.31
N VAL A 123 -21.25 -5.53 -9.29
CA VAL A 123 -21.44 -4.77 -8.07
C VAL A 123 -22.88 -4.98 -7.60
N THR A 124 -23.06 -5.44 -6.37
CA THR A 124 -24.36 -5.69 -5.75
C THR A 124 -24.80 -4.56 -4.85
N ASP A 125 -23.84 -3.89 -4.20
CA ASP A 125 -24.13 -2.81 -3.25
C ASP A 125 -22.92 -1.87 -3.13
N GLN A 126 -23.14 -0.72 -2.46
CA GLN A 126 -22.10 0.24 -2.14
C GLN A 126 -22.24 0.66 -0.69
N VAL A 127 -21.22 0.38 0.13
CA VAL A 127 -21.21 0.69 1.56
C VAL A 127 -20.22 1.80 1.89
N GLU A 128 -20.54 2.63 2.87
CA GLU A 128 -19.60 3.63 3.37
C GLU A 128 -18.40 2.95 4.01
N ASN A 129 -17.19 3.36 3.63
CA ASN A 129 -15.92 2.80 4.09
C ASN A 129 -14.97 3.88 4.61
N GLY A 130 -15.50 4.77 5.43
CA GLY A 130 -14.73 5.80 6.09
C GLY A 130 -14.92 7.21 5.52
N ILE A 131 -14.21 8.14 6.10
CA ILE A 131 -14.29 9.57 5.80
C ILE A 131 -12.90 10.10 5.50
N THR A 132 -12.78 10.86 4.42
CA THR A 132 -11.57 11.63 4.11
C THR A 132 -11.68 13.02 4.71
N TYR A 133 -10.59 13.49 5.28
CA TYR A 133 -10.51 14.83 5.85
C TYR A 133 -9.57 15.70 5.04
N LYS A 134 -9.77 17.01 5.12
CA LYS A 134 -8.85 18.05 4.63
C LYS A 134 -8.49 19.00 5.76
N LYS A 135 -7.32 19.61 5.66
CA LYS A 135 -6.92 20.69 6.55
C LYS A 135 -7.72 21.95 6.22
N GLY A 136 -8.57 22.41 7.15
CA GLY A 136 -9.28 23.69 7.08
C GLY A 136 -8.42 24.83 7.63
N LYS A 137 -9.03 25.99 7.92
CA LYS A 137 -8.32 27.16 8.49
C LYS A 137 -7.94 26.94 9.95
N GLU A 138 -8.86 26.43 10.77
CA GLU A 138 -8.67 26.25 12.21
C GLU A 138 -8.80 24.79 12.66
N ARG A 139 -9.45 23.94 11.86
CA ARG A 139 -9.71 22.53 12.17
C ARG A 139 -9.68 21.65 10.93
N TYR A 140 -9.64 20.34 11.14
CA TYR A 140 -9.82 19.37 10.07
C TYR A 140 -11.29 19.25 9.71
N GLU A 141 -11.62 19.40 8.43
CA GLU A 141 -12.96 19.32 7.86
C GLU A 141 -13.14 18.03 7.09
N ILE A 142 -14.36 17.54 7.03
CA ILE A 142 -14.73 16.40 6.18
C ILE A 142 -14.60 16.85 4.71
N LYS A 143 -13.82 16.12 3.93
CA LYS A 143 -13.66 16.34 2.48
C LYS A 143 -14.72 15.56 1.73
N GLU A 144 -14.76 14.25 1.96
CA GLU A 144 -15.67 13.31 1.27
C GLU A 144 -15.83 12.02 2.08
N LYS A 145 -16.91 11.30 1.82
CA LYS A 145 -17.11 9.94 2.30
C LYS A 145 -16.48 8.96 1.31
N LYS A 146 -15.71 8.01 1.80
CA LYS A 146 -15.20 6.90 0.99
C LYS A 146 -16.26 5.81 0.90
N PHE A 147 -16.40 5.22 -0.27
CA PHE A 147 -17.29 4.10 -0.51
C PHE A 147 -16.49 2.88 -0.96
N LYS A 148 -16.99 1.71 -0.58
CA LYS A 148 -16.48 0.42 -1.04
C LYS A 148 -17.58 -0.33 -1.75
N TYR A 149 -17.29 -0.82 -2.94
CA TYR A 149 -18.21 -1.67 -3.67
C TYR A 149 -18.27 -3.07 -3.05
N VAL A 150 -19.48 -3.59 -2.94
CA VAL A 150 -19.76 -4.96 -2.55
C VAL A 150 -20.06 -5.74 -3.83
N TYR A 151 -19.43 -6.88 -3.97
CA TYR A 151 -19.56 -7.74 -5.14
C TYR A 151 -20.31 -9.02 -4.80
N ASP A 152 -20.91 -9.67 -5.80
CA ASP A 152 -21.59 -10.97 -5.63
C ASP A 152 -20.61 -11.95 -4.93
N PRO A 153 -20.99 -12.52 -3.77
CA PRO A 153 -20.17 -13.48 -3.04
C PRO A 153 -19.74 -14.70 -3.88
N LYS A 154 -20.57 -15.11 -4.85
CA LYS A 154 -20.25 -16.23 -5.75
C LYS A 154 -19.12 -15.89 -6.74
N ARG A 155 -18.88 -14.60 -6.96
CA ARG A 155 -17.84 -14.09 -7.87
C ARG A 155 -16.69 -13.42 -7.11
N THR A 156 -16.46 -13.81 -5.86
CA THR A 156 -15.31 -13.41 -5.06
C THR A 156 -14.41 -14.60 -4.77
N THR A 157 -13.12 -14.32 -4.59
CA THR A 157 -12.10 -15.34 -4.32
C THR A 157 -11.11 -14.88 -3.26
N ILE A 158 -10.44 -15.83 -2.65
CA ILE A 158 -9.24 -15.57 -1.86
C ILE A 158 -8.06 -15.37 -2.81
N PHE A 159 -7.07 -14.52 -2.42
CA PHE A 159 -5.90 -14.22 -3.22
C PHE A 159 -6.24 -13.75 -4.65
N PRO A 160 -7.05 -12.68 -4.83
CA PRO A 160 -7.53 -12.23 -6.14
C PRO A 160 -6.39 -11.61 -6.95
N ARG A 161 -6.13 -12.15 -8.13
CA ARG A 161 -5.12 -11.65 -9.08
C ARG A 161 -5.77 -11.09 -10.34
N MET A 162 -6.91 -11.64 -10.74
CA MET A 162 -7.68 -11.25 -11.92
C MET A 162 -8.92 -10.44 -11.50
N TYR A 163 -8.72 -9.30 -10.84
CA TYR A 163 -9.79 -8.51 -10.19
C TYR A 163 -10.22 -7.27 -10.98
N SER A 164 -9.41 -6.79 -11.91
CA SER A 164 -9.67 -5.53 -12.61
C SER A 164 -10.69 -5.71 -13.75
N ASN A 165 -11.69 -4.86 -13.77
CA ASN A 165 -12.73 -4.83 -14.79
C ASN A 165 -12.40 -3.92 -15.99
N GLN A 166 -11.17 -3.41 -16.09
CA GLN A 166 -10.74 -2.62 -17.25
C GLN A 166 -10.62 -3.51 -18.49
N PRO A 167 -11.12 -3.09 -19.67
CA PRO A 167 -11.15 -3.92 -20.88
C PRO A 167 -9.78 -4.50 -21.27
N ASN A 168 -8.73 -3.69 -21.25
CA ASN A 168 -7.35 -4.13 -21.56
C ASN A 168 -6.83 -5.18 -20.55
N HIS A 169 -7.18 -5.04 -19.27
CA HIS A 169 -6.80 -6.03 -18.26
C HIS A 169 -7.57 -7.35 -18.47
N ILE A 170 -8.86 -7.27 -18.75
CA ILE A 170 -9.68 -8.45 -19.05
C ILE A 170 -9.13 -9.21 -20.28
N GLN A 171 -8.79 -8.49 -21.34
CA GLN A 171 -8.18 -9.10 -22.53
C GLN A 171 -6.87 -9.81 -22.14
N ARG A 172 -5.99 -9.15 -21.39
CA ARG A 172 -4.73 -9.74 -20.94
C ARG A 172 -4.92 -10.98 -20.06
N TYR A 173 -5.90 -10.95 -19.14
CA TYR A 173 -6.24 -12.11 -18.33
C TYR A 173 -6.62 -13.30 -19.20
N ARG A 174 -7.52 -13.10 -20.18
CA ARG A 174 -7.99 -14.16 -21.09
C ARG A 174 -6.89 -14.71 -21.97
N GLU A 175 -6.00 -13.87 -22.50
CA GLU A 175 -4.86 -14.28 -23.32
C GLU A 175 -3.90 -15.18 -22.53
N ILE A 176 -3.56 -14.81 -21.30
CA ILE A 176 -2.59 -15.54 -20.49
C ILE A 176 -3.13 -16.87 -19.98
N THR A 177 -4.42 -16.92 -19.62
CA THR A 177 -5.08 -18.11 -19.07
C THR A 177 -5.88 -18.90 -20.11
N ASN A 178 -5.81 -18.53 -21.40
CA ASN A 178 -6.54 -19.15 -22.49
C ASN A 178 -8.09 -19.22 -22.27
N LEU A 179 -8.65 -18.25 -21.55
CA LEU A 179 -10.08 -18.18 -21.28
C LEU A 179 -10.86 -17.64 -22.49
N ASN A 180 -11.90 -18.38 -22.91
CA ASN A 180 -12.83 -17.93 -23.93
C ASN A 180 -13.64 -16.70 -23.48
N LYS A 181 -14.19 -15.94 -24.46
CA LYS A 181 -14.95 -14.71 -24.15
C LYS A 181 -16.12 -14.91 -23.19
N ASN A 182 -16.81 -16.07 -23.30
CA ASN A 182 -17.98 -16.38 -22.48
C ASN A 182 -17.66 -17.25 -21.25
N GLN A 183 -16.41 -17.54 -21.01
CA GLN A 183 -16.00 -18.37 -19.89
C GLN A 183 -15.71 -17.50 -18.67
N ASN A 184 -16.27 -17.91 -17.53
CA ASN A 184 -16.03 -17.25 -16.25
C ASN A 184 -14.72 -17.75 -15.63
N PRO A 185 -13.92 -16.85 -15.03
CA PRO A 185 -12.68 -17.23 -14.37
C PRO A 185 -12.94 -18.09 -13.12
N THR A 186 -12.07 -19.07 -12.92
CA THR A 186 -12.02 -19.94 -11.74
C THR A 186 -10.81 -19.60 -10.86
N PHE A 187 -10.75 -20.24 -9.70
CA PHE A 187 -9.57 -20.11 -8.83
C PHE A 187 -8.30 -20.68 -9.50
N SER A 188 -8.42 -21.74 -10.28
CA SER A 188 -7.29 -22.30 -11.03
C SER A 188 -6.72 -21.31 -12.05
N ASP A 189 -7.60 -20.63 -12.81
CA ASP A 189 -7.16 -19.60 -13.77
C ASP A 189 -6.47 -18.42 -13.07
N ASN A 190 -6.99 -18.04 -11.90
CA ASN A 190 -6.41 -16.98 -11.09
C ASN A 190 -4.99 -17.34 -10.59
N ILE A 191 -4.75 -18.60 -10.21
CA ILE A 191 -3.43 -19.11 -9.81
C ILE A 191 -2.53 -19.26 -11.04
N GLU A 192 -3.04 -19.71 -12.18
CA GLU A 192 -2.32 -19.79 -13.44
C GLU A 192 -1.81 -18.40 -13.88
N PHE A 193 -2.68 -17.37 -13.81
CA PHE A 193 -2.28 -15.98 -14.07
C PHE A 193 -1.18 -15.51 -13.11
N PHE A 194 -1.27 -15.83 -11.81
CA PHE A 194 -0.24 -15.49 -10.84
C PHE A 194 1.12 -16.07 -11.24
N PHE A 195 1.20 -17.36 -11.52
CA PHE A 195 2.48 -17.99 -11.86
C PHE A 195 2.99 -17.58 -13.24
N LYS A 196 2.16 -17.62 -14.29
CA LYS A 196 2.59 -17.29 -15.65
C LYS A 196 2.96 -15.81 -15.79
N TYR A 197 2.09 -14.91 -15.30
CA TYR A 197 2.28 -13.49 -15.52
C TYR A 197 3.04 -12.82 -14.40
N GLN A 198 2.56 -12.90 -13.15
CA GLN A 198 3.17 -12.12 -12.06
C GLN A 198 4.54 -12.68 -11.67
N ILE A 199 4.68 -13.99 -11.55
CA ILE A 199 5.98 -14.61 -11.26
C ILE A 199 6.85 -14.71 -12.52
N GLY A 200 6.36 -15.36 -13.57
CA GLY A 200 7.13 -15.61 -14.80
C GLY A 200 7.49 -14.34 -15.55
N HIS A 201 6.46 -13.64 -16.05
CA HIS A 201 6.69 -12.47 -16.90
C HIS A 201 7.12 -11.22 -16.11
N MET A 202 6.49 -10.91 -14.96
CA MET A 202 6.81 -9.68 -14.24
C MET A 202 8.04 -9.84 -13.32
N TYR A 203 8.05 -10.82 -12.43
CA TYR A 203 9.12 -10.93 -11.44
C TYR A 203 10.40 -11.55 -12.03
N LEU A 204 10.32 -12.78 -12.60
CA LEU A 204 11.52 -13.48 -13.09
C LEU A 204 12.19 -12.76 -14.24
N ARG A 205 11.43 -12.15 -15.15
CA ARG A 205 11.99 -11.34 -16.24
C ARG A 205 12.85 -10.20 -15.70
N TYR A 206 12.34 -9.39 -14.77
CA TYR A 206 13.11 -8.31 -14.17
C TYR A 206 14.29 -8.79 -13.34
N PHE A 207 14.12 -9.89 -12.62
CA PHE A 207 15.20 -10.53 -11.89
C PHE A 207 16.33 -10.96 -12.84
N LEU A 208 15.99 -11.65 -13.92
CA LEU A 208 16.95 -12.16 -14.90
C LEU A 208 17.63 -11.05 -15.72
N TRP A 209 17.00 -9.88 -15.90
CA TRP A 209 17.68 -8.74 -16.52
C TRP A 209 18.96 -8.33 -15.77
N ASN A 210 19.02 -8.51 -14.46
CA ASN A 210 20.20 -8.19 -13.67
C ASN A 210 21.32 -9.24 -13.81
N PHE A 211 20.99 -10.47 -14.21
CA PHE A 211 21.95 -11.58 -14.24
C PHE A 211 22.29 -12.06 -15.65
N SER A 212 21.33 -12.07 -16.54
CA SER A 212 21.49 -12.57 -17.92
C SER A 212 21.51 -11.46 -18.97
N GLY A 213 21.15 -10.23 -18.57
CA GLY A 213 21.00 -9.11 -19.47
C GLY A 213 19.62 -9.01 -20.10
N ARG A 214 19.37 -7.86 -20.72
CA ARG A 214 18.12 -7.50 -21.39
C ARG A 214 18.31 -7.57 -22.90
N GLU A 215 17.32 -8.11 -23.61
CA GLU A 215 17.35 -8.27 -25.07
C GLU A 215 17.42 -6.92 -25.80
N SER A 216 16.65 -5.93 -25.34
CA SER A 216 16.59 -4.59 -25.92
C SER A 216 16.08 -3.56 -24.90
N ASP A 217 16.17 -2.27 -25.22
CA ASP A 217 15.64 -1.18 -24.40
C ASP A 217 14.14 -0.94 -24.59
N ILE A 218 13.48 -1.73 -25.42
CA ILE A 218 12.03 -1.64 -25.64
C ILE A 218 11.26 -2.12 -24.39
N GLN A 219 10.16 -1.46 -24.08
CA GLN A 219 9.27 -1.90 -23.00
C GLN A 219 8.83 -3.37 -23.24
N ASP A 220 8.78 -4.15 -22.17
CA ASP A 220 8.44 -5.58 -22.20
C ASP A 220 9.46 -6.51 -22.90
N ALA A 221 10.67 -6.03 -23.25
CA ALA A 221 11.75 -6.88 -23.76
C ALA A 221 12.00 -8.08 -22.84
N GLN A 222 12.41 -9.19 -23.43
CA GLN A 222 12.72 -10.41 -22.70
C GLN A 222 14.14 -10.34 -22.09
N TRP A 223 14.46 -11.29 -21.24
CA TRP A 223 15.82 -11.50 -20.76
C TRP A 223 16.61 -12.33 -21.79
N LEU A 224 17.91 -12.14 -21.84
CA LEU A 224 18.79 -12.92 -22.70
C LEU A 224 18.91 -14.35 -22.15
N GLY A 225 18.18 -15.28 -22.77
CA GLY A 225 18.32 -16.71 -22.50
C GLY A 225 19.27 -17.38 -23.48
N ILE A 226 19.71 -18.60 -23.18
CA ILE A 226 20.55 -19.39 -24.06
C ILE A 226 19.93 -19.57 -25.45
N ALA A 227 18.61 -19.64 -25.54
CA ALA A 227 17.89 -19.76 -26.80
C ALA A 227 17.84 -18.46 -27.64
N ASN A 228 18.11 -17.31 -27.04
CA ASN A 228 18.06 -15.98 -27.69
C ASN A 228 19.44 -15.37 -27.88
N ALA A 229 20.49 -16.13 -27.55
CA ALA A 229 21.90 -15.66 -27.65
C ALA A 229 22.56 -16.02 -28.97
N PHE A 230 21.84 -16.67 -29.91
CA PHE A 230 22.33 -17.06 -31.25
C PHE A 230 21.33 -16.75 -32.33
#